data_d35517958731830d723aa6a345b917a6
#
_entry.id   d35517958731830d723aa6a345b917a6
#
_cell.length_a   1.000
_cell.length_b   1.000
_cell.length_c   1.000
_cell.angle_alpha   90.00
_cell.angle_beta   90.00
_cell.angle_gamma   90.00
#
_symmetry.space_group_name_H-M   'P 1'
#
loop_
_entity.id
_entity.type
_entity.pdbx_description
1 polymer ?
#
loop_
_entity_poly.entity_id
_entity_poly.type
_entity_poly.pdbx_seq_one_letter_code
_entity_poly.pdbx_strand_id
1 'polypeptide(L)'
;MINEEKVFEVQKNWGEGIVHIGSVFLEEGDYRAAAEQHINKFYNYADGPVLFKPTLAAERQFRLDFDGALSYFVGGNSEYPEDHGFAIKPWTDVKWENVGTNIDGDRALAMGNYYFTPHDGSDVVKVEYSFGYKLNSDGELRIILHGSHLPYPGA
;
A
#
# COMPACT_ATOMS: atom_id res chain seq x y z
N MET A 1 -3.34 -19.72 -11.44
CA MET A 1 -3.02 -18.85 -12.59
C MET A 1 -3.52 -17.43 -12.30
N ILE A 2 -2.75 -16.41 -12.65
CA ILE A 2 -3.13 -15.02 -12.47
C ILE A 2 -4.06 -14.58 -13.60
N ASN A 3 -5.08 -13.79 -13.26
CA ASN A 3 -5.90 -13.07 -14.22
C ASN A 3 -6.18 -11.67 -13.68
N GLU A 4 -6.80 -10.80 -14.47
CA GLU A 4 -7.08 -9.43 -14.04
C GLU A 4 -7.99 -9.37 -12.82
N GLU A 5 -8.99 -10.24 -12.74
CA GLU A 5 -9.90 -10.28 -11.59
C GLU A 5 -9.15 -10.53 -10.29
N LYS A 6 -8.15 -11.40 -10.32
CA LYS A 6 -7.32 -11.68 -9.13
C LYS A 6 -6.50 -10.45 -8.71
N VAL A 7 -5.97 -9.73 -9.68
CA VAL A 7 -5.26 -8.46 -9.41
C VAL A 7 -6.22 -7.44 -8.78
N PHE A 8 -7.41 -7.27 -9.36
CA PHE A 8 -8.39 -6.31 -8.85
C PHE A 8 -8.89 -6.68 -7.45
N GLU A 9 -9.04 -7.98 -7.19
CA GLU A 9 -9.44 -8.46 -5.86
C GLU A 9 -8.38 -8.14 -4.81
N VAL A 10 -7.10 -8.37 -5.11
CA VAL A 10 -6.02 -8.07 -4.16
C VAL A 10 -5.90 -6.56 -3.91
N GLN A 11 -6.13 -5.75 -4.94
CA GLN A 11 -6.15 -4.30 -4.78
C GLN A 11 -7.29 -3.86 -3.87
N LYS A 12 -8.49 -4.36 -4.12
CA LYS A 12 -9.65 -4.06 -3.27
C LYS A 12 -9.37 -4.42 -1.81
N ASN A 13 -8.84 -5.60 -1.58
CA ASN A 13 -8.53 -6.07 -0.23
C ASN A 13 -7.43 -5.23 0.43
N TRP A 14 -6.43 -4.81 -0.34
CA TRP A 14 -5.39 -3.90 0.15
C TRP A 14 -6.00 -2.57 0.61
N GLY A 15 -6.88 -1.99 -0.20
CA GLY A 15 -7.56 -0.73 0.14
C GLY A 15 -8.43 -0.86 1.38
N GLU A 16 -9.19 -1.95 1.50
CA GLU A 16 -9.98 -2.24 2.68
C GLU A 16 -9.09 -2.40 3.92
N GLY A 17 -7.91 -2.98 3.76
CA GLY A 17 -6.95 -3.12 4.83
C GLY A 17 -6.42 -1.78 5.33
N ILE A 18 -6.16 -0.84 4.43
CA ILE A 18 -5.76 0.53 4.81
C ILE A 18 -6.87 1.20 5.62
N VAL A 19 -8.11 1.09 5.15
CA VAL A 19 -9.28 1.65 5.86
C VAL A 19 -9.43 1.00 7.24
N HIS A 20 -9.22 -0.31 7.32
CA HIS A 20 -9.30 -1.05 8.58
C HIS A 20 -8.28 -0.55 9.61
N ILE A 21 -7.03 -0.34 9.20
CA ILE A 21 -5.99 0.18 10.12
C ILE A 21 -6.44 1.53 10.69
N GLY A 22 -6.97 2.41 9.86
CA GLY A 22 -7.46 3.71 10.30
C GLY A 22 -8.63 3.60 11.27
N SER A 23 -9.55 2.64 11.04
CA SER A 23 -10.70 2.42 11.93
C SER A 23 -10.25 1.90 13.30
N VAL A 24 -9.28 1.00 13.33
CA VAL A 24 -8.69 0.49 14.58
C VAL A 24 -8.04 1.63 15.35
N PHE A 25 -7.33 2.52 14.65
CA PHE A 25 -6.74 3.71 15.26
C PHE A 25 -7.81 4.61 15.91
N LEU A 26 -8.91 4.87 15.20
CA LEU A 26 -10.01 5.70 15.70
C LEU A 26 -10.69 5.09 16.93
N GLU A 27 -10.73 3.77 17.00
CA GLU A 27 -11.30 3.04 18.14
C GLU A 27 -10.30 2.86 19.29
N GLU A 28 -9.11 3.46 19.16
CA GLU A 28 -8.02 3.35 20.14
C GLU A 28 -7.56 1.91 20.35
N GLY A 29 -7.68 1.08 19.29
CA GLY A 29 -7.23 -0.30 19.30
C GLY A 29 -5.77 -0.45 18.92
N ASP A 30 -5.34 -1.70 18.76
CA ASP A 30 -3.96 -2.02 18.38
C ASP A 30 -3.77 -1.89 16.87
N TYR A 31 -3.66 -0.65 16.41
CA TYR A 31 -3.47 -0.36 14.99
C TYR A 31 -2.11 -0.83 14.47
N ARG A 32 -1.11 -0.90 15.34
CA ARG A 32 0.21 -1.43 14.95
C ARG A 32 0.11 -2.89 14.56
N ALA A 33 -0.57 -3.70 15.35
CA ALA A 33 -0.81 -5.10 15.02
C ALA A 33 -1.63 -5.24 13.74
N ALA A 34 -2.63 -4.39 13.53
CA ALA A 34 -3.42 -4.38 12.29
C ALA A 34 -2.53 -4.07 11.08
N ALA A 35 -1.60 -3.11 11.20
CA ALA A 35 -0.66 -2.77 10.15
C ALA A 35 0.32 -3.90 9.86
N GLU A 36 0.83 -4.56 10.90
CA GLU A 36 1.71 -5.72 10.75
C GLU A 36 1.01 -6.84 9.96
N GLN A 37 -0.23 -7.14 10.31
CA GLN A 37 -1.04 -8.14 9.60
C GLN A 37 -1.26 -7.75 8.14
N HIS A 38 -1.53 -6.49 7.88
CA HIS A 38 -1.73 -5.95 6.52
C HIS A 38 -0.47 -6.15 5.67
N ILE A 39 0.69 -5.78 6.20
CA ILE A 39 1.96 -5.93 5.49
C ILE A 39 2.26 -7.39 5.23
N ASN A 40 2.10 -8.25 6.22
CA ASN A 40 2.33 -9.69 6.07
C ASN A 40 1.38 -10.34 5.06
N LYS A 41 0.17 -9.82 4.95
CA LYS A 41 -0.82 -10.36 4.00
C LYS A 41 -0.53 -9.95 2.56
N PHE A 42 -0.08 -8.72 2.33
CA PHE A 42 -0.01 -8.16 0.99
C PHE A 42 1.40 -8.01 0.43
N TYR A 43 2.42 -7.81 1.27
CA TYR A 43 3.79 -7.55 0.83
C TYR A 43 4.67 -8.77 1.03
N ASN A 44 5.54 -9.03 0.05
CA ASN A 44 6.34 -10.26 0.00
C ASN A 44 7.67 -10.16 0.76
N TYR A 45 7.72 -9.42 1.86
CA TYR A 45 8.96 -9.25 2.63
C TYR A 45 9.52 -10.57 3.21
N ALA A 46 8.66 -11.57 3.38
CA ALA A 46 9.10 -12.88 3.87
C ALA A 46 10.10 -13.57 2.93
N ASP A 47 10.02 -13.28 1.62
CA ASP A 47 10.86 -13.92 0.61
C ASP A 47 12.03 -13.04 0.15
N GLY A 48 12.13 -11.82 0.65
CA GLY A 48 13.20 -10.90 0.27
C GLY A 48 12.74 -9.45 0.26
N PRO A 49 13.54 -8.55 -0.32
CA PRO A 49 13.15 -7.14 -0.37
C PRO A 49 11.92 -6.94 -1.25
N VAL A 50 11.09 -5.97 -0.86
CA VAL A 50 10.03 -5.44 -1.70
C VAL A 50 10.47 -4.06 -2.16
N LEU A 51 10.33 -3.79 -3.44
CA LEU A 51 10.73 -2.49 -4.02
C LEU A 51 9.58 -1.50 -3.77
N PHE A 52 9.58 -0.95 -2.57
CA PHE A 52 8.52 -0.07 -2.11
C PHE A 52 9.02 1.36 -1.96
N LYS A 53 8.41 2.26 -2.76
CA LYS A 53 8.61 3.71 -2.65
C LYS A 53 7.26 4.32 -2.27
N PRO A 54 7.00 4.57 -0.96
CA PRO A 54 5.73 5.15 -0.51
C PRO A 54 5.53 6.58 -1.01
N THR A 55 4.27 7.02 -1.03
CA THR A 55 3.86 8.32 -1.58
C THR A 55 4.60 9.50 -0.93
N LEU A 56 4.69 9.52 0.39
CA LEU A 56 5.15 10.69 1.13
C LEU A 56 6.55 10.54 1.74
N ALA A 57 7.28 9.51 1.35
CA ALA A 57 8.65 9.31 1.81
C ALA A 57 9.60 10.14 0.93
N ALA A 58 10.35 11.05 1.55
CA ALA A 58 11.22 12.00 0.85
C ALA A 58 12.70 11.82 1.20
N GLU A 59 13.03 11.58 2.45
CA GLU A 59 14.41 11.42 2.91
C GLU A 59 14.88 9.97 2.80
N ARG A 60 14.14 9.04 3.40
CA ARG A 60 14.35 7.62 3.21
C ARG A 60 13.23 7.09 2.33
N GLN A 61 13.39 7.27 1.04
CA GLN A 61 12.34 7.07 0.05
C GLN A 61 11.95 5.60 -0.14
N PHE A 62 12.93 4.69 -0.03
CA PHE A 62 12.75 3.30 -0.42
C PHE A 62 12.70 2.41 0.82
N ARG A 63 11.62 1.67 0.97
CA ARG A 63 11.36 0.85 2.14
C ARG A 63 11.45 -0.62 1.77
N LEU A 64 12.69 -1.12 1.74
CA LEU A 64 12.99 -2.46 1.21
C LEU A 64 12.78 -3.56 2.23
N ASP A 65 12.53 -3.23 3.50
CA ASP A 65 12.28 -4.20 4.55
C ASP A 65 10.96 -3.94 5.28
N PHE A 66 10.54 -4.92 6.07
CA PHE A 66 9.29 -4.88 6.83
C PHE A 66 9.22 -3.67 7.77
N ASP A 67 10.29 -3.41 8.51
CA ASP A 67 10.28 -2.32 9.51
C ASP A 67 10.11 -0.96 8.83
N GLY A 68 10.74 -0.75 7.69
CA GLY A 68 10.58 0.49 6.93
C GLY A 68 9.16 0.70 6.42
N ALA A 69 8.51 -0.38 5.98
CA ALA A 69 7.11 -0.32 5.54
C ALA A 69 6.18 -0.06 6.73
N LEU A 70 6.39 -0.76 7.83
CA LEU A 70 5.57 -0.58 9.04
C LEU A 70 5.65 0.85 9.56
N SER A 71 6.86 1.41 9.61
CA SER A 71 7.06 2.80 10.02
C SER A 71 6.26 3.75 9.14
N TYR A 72 6.26 3.55 7.83
CA TYR A 72 5.50 4.41 6.93
C TYR A 72 4.01 4.39 7.26
N PHE A 73 3.45 3.21 7.51
CA PHE A 73 2.01 3.07 7.76
C PHE A 73 1.56 3.58 9.12
N VAL A 74 2.37 3.44 10.16
CA VAL A 74 1.94 3.78 11.53
C VAL A 74 2.86 4.74 12.28
N GLY A 75 4.01 5.10 11.73
CA GLY A 75 4.94 6.02 12.38
C GLY A 75 5.61 5.43 13.62
N GLY A 76 6.21 6.30 14.40
CA GLY A 76 6.74 5.92 15.72
C GLY A 76 8.11 5.25 15.73
N ASN A 77 8.79 5.17 14.58
CA ASN A 77 10.14 4.61 14.49
C ASN A 77 11.16 5.74 14.31
N SER A 78 12.08 5.86 15.28
CA SER A 78 13.06 6.95 15.28
C SER A 78 14.03 6.91 14.10
N GLU A 79 14.18 5.78 13.44
CA GLU A 79 15.00 5.66 12.24
C GLU A 79 14.34 6.32 11.01
N TYR A 80 13.05 6.59 11.09
CA TYR A 80 12.26 7.22 10.02
C TYR A 80 11.49 8.41 10.59
N PRO A 81 12.20 9.49 11.00
CA PRO A 81 11.54 10.60 11.69
C PRO A 81 10.54 11.37 10.83
N GLU A 82 10.61 11.23 9.51
CA GLU A 82 9.63 11.85 8.60
C GLU A 82 8.26 11.18 8.62
N ASP A 83 8.16 9.97 9.16
CA ASP A 83 6.92 9.18 9.11
C ASP A 83 5.93 9.64 10.17
N HIS A 84 4.69 9.91 9.74
CA HIS A 84 3.59 10.31 10.62
C HIS A 84 2.47 9.28 10.64
N GLY A 85 2.61 8.19 9.89
CA GLY A 85 1.63 7.12 9.83
C GLY A 85 0.56 7.36 8.75
N PHE A 86 0.87 6.96 7.53
CA PHE A 86 -0.04 7.13 6.40
C PHE A 86 -1.41 6.48 6.66
N ALA A 87 -1.42 5.27 7.24
CA ALA A 87 -2.65 4.50 7.46
C ALA A 87 -3.47 4.99 8.64
N ILE A 88 -2.88 5.76 9.54
CA ILE A 88 -3.55 6.31 10.71
C ILE A 88 -3.91 7.78 10.55
N LYS A 89 -3.98 8.27 9.33
CA LYS A 89 -4.42 9.63 9.02
C LYS A 89 -5.85 9.93 9.45
N PRO A 90 -6.89 9.11 9.44
CA PRO A 90 -7.22 7.84 8.76
C PRO A 90 -8.01 8.04 7.46
N TRP A 91 -8.21 6.95 6.72
CA TRP A 91 -8.93 6.97 5.44
C TRP A 91 -10.23 6.18 5.55
N THR A 92 -11.29 6.62 4.83
CA THR A 92 -12.59 5.93 4.83
C THR A 92 -12.83 5.12 3.56
N ASP A 93 -12.07 5.38 2.50
CA ASP A 93 -12.24 4.67 1.22
C ASP A 93 -10.96 4.77 0.40
N VAL A 94 -10.68 3.71 -0.37
CA VAL A 94 -9.64 3.68 -1.39
C VAL A 94 -10.30 3.22 -2.68
N LYS A 95 -10.36 4.10 -3.66
CA LYS A 95 -10.96 3.82 -4.96
C LYS A 95 -9.88 3.63 -6.01
N TRP A 96 -10.00 2.58 -6.82
CA TRP A 96 -9.01 2.20 -7.83
C TRP A 96 -9.44 2.59 -9.24
N GLU A 97 -8.50 3.12 -10.00
CA GLU A 97 -8.65 3.40 -11.42
C GLU A 97 -7.49 2.71 -12.13
N ASN A 98 -7.71 1.47 -12.53
CA ASN A 98 -6.69 0.69 -13.24
C ASN A 98 -6.63 1.14 -14.70
N VAL A 99 -5.42 1.45 -15.16
CA VAL A 99 -5.16 1.84 -16.54
C VAL A 99 -4.69 0.64 -17.35
N GLY A 100 -3.87 -0.21 -16.76
CA GLY A 100 -3.40 -1.40 -17.46
C GLY A 100 -2.77 -2.42 -16.54
N THR A 101 -2.85 -3.68 -16.97
CA THR A 101 -2.20 -4.81 -16.33
C THR A 101 -1.36 -5.55 -17.36
N ASN A 102 -0.26 -6.14 -16.90
CA ASN A 102 0.60 -6.99 -17.72
C ASN A 102 0.86 -8.26 -16.92
N ILE A 103 0.35 -9.38 -17.39
CA ILE A 103 0.41 -10.66 -16.68
C ILE A 103 1.35 -11.59 -17.44
N ASP A 104 2.34 -12.14 -16.73
CA ASP A 104 3.33 -13.06 -17.31
C ASP A 104 3.66 -14.16 -16.31
N GLY A 105 3.10 -15.34 -16.52
CA GLY A 105 3.32 -16.50 -15.65
C GLY A 105 2.84 -16.26 -14.23
N ASP A 106 3.77 -16.28 -13.28
CA ASP A 106 3.49 -16.09 -11.87
C ASP A 106 3.63 -14.63 -11.41
N ARG A 107 3.73 -13.70 -12.36
CA ARG A 107 3.90 -12.27 -12.08
C ARG A 107 2.86 -11.42 -12.79
N ALA A 108 2.54 -10.29 -12.18
CA ALA A 108 1.64 -9.32 -12.78
C ALA A 108 2.13 -7.91 -12.45
N LEU A 109 1.99 -7.02 -13.42
CA LEU A 109 2.24 -5.59 -13.23
C LEU A 109 0.92 -4.86 -13.43
N ALA A 110 0.71 -3.80 -12.69
CA ALA A 110 -0.46 -2.95 -12.83
C ALA A 110 -0.09 -1.50 -12.57
N MET A 111 -0.72 -0.59 -13.29
CA MET A 111 -0.57 0.85 -13.02
C MET A 111 -1.88 1.58 -13.24
N GLY A 112 -1.98 2.72 -12.60
CA GLY A 112 -3.14 3.59 -12.68
C GLY A 112 -3.13 4.62 -11.56
N ASN A 113 -4.33 5.02 -11.16
CA ASN A 113 -4.52 5.94 -10.05
C ASN A 113 -5.32 5.25 -8.94
N TYR A 114 -5.09 5.67 -7.70
CA TYR A 114 -5.99 5.35 -6.61
C TYR A 114 -6.30 6.63 -5.84
N TYR A 115 -7.48 6.64 -5.24
CA TYR A 115 -8.05 7.84 -4.62
C TYR A 115 -8.35 7.53 -3.16
N PHE A 116 -7.77 8.32 -2.28
CA PHE A 116 -7.91 8.13 -0.82
C PHE A 116 -8.84 9.18 -0.27
N THR A 117 -9.93 8.74 0.35
CA THR A 117 -10.91 9.65 0.97
C THR A 117 -10.58 9.82 2.44
N PRO A 118 -10.23 11.06 2.90
CA PRO A 118 -9.93 11.30 4.30
C PRO A 118 -11.17 11.21 5.19
N HIS A 119 -10.97 10.73 6.40
CA HIS A 119 -12.03 10.64 7.42
C HIS A 119 -12.55 12.02 7.84
N ASP A 120 -11.69 13.03 7.82
CA ASP A 120 -12.00 14.38 8.33
C ASP A 120 -12.82 15.26 7.37
N GLY A 121 -13.21 14.71 6.23
CA GLY A 121 -13.98 15.44 5.23
C GLY A 121 -13.15 16.32 4.31
N SER A 122 -11.82 16.26 4.40
CA SER A 122 -10.92 16.95 3.47
C SER A 122 -11.06 16.37 2.06
N ASP A 123 -10.46 17.05 1.08
CA ASP A 123 -10.52 16.63 -0.32
C ASP A 123 -9.92 15.24 -0.52
N VAL A 124 -10.52 14.49 -1.44
CA VAL A 124 -10.00 13.20 -1.90
C VAL A 124 -8.59 13.39 -2.48
N VAL A 125 -7.67 12.52 -2.09
CA VAL A 125 -6.28 12.60 -2.55
C VAL A 125 -6.07 11.63 -3.70
N LYS A 126 -5.72 12.17 -4.87
CA LYS A 126 -5.36 11.38 -6.05
C LYS A 126 -3.89 11.02 -5.99
N VAL A 127 -3.58 9.75 -6.19
CA VAL A 127 -2.21 9.22 -6.14
C VAL A 127 -2.01 8.27 -7.31
N GLU A 128 -0.83 8.29 -7.90
CA GLU A 128 -0.45 7.36 -8.97
C GLU A 128 0.22 6.13 -8.36
N TYR A 129 -0.05 4.95 -8.95
CA TYR A 129 0.59 3.72 -8.49
C TYR A 129 1.17 2.91 -9.63
N SER A 130 2.23 2.19 -9.27
CA SER A 130 2.77 1.08 -10.05
C SER A 130 2.94 -0.10 -9.09
N PHE A 131 2.27 -1.21 -9.37
CA PHE A 131 2.39 -2.42 -8.57
C PHE A 131 2.99 -3.55 -9.39
N GLY A 132 3.82 -4.34 -8.73
CA GLY A 132 4.26 -5.63 -9.22
C GLY A 132 3.88 -6.69 -8.20
N TYR A 133 3.32 -7.80 -8.68
CA TYR A 133 2.86 -8.91 -7.85
C TYR A 133 3.53 -10.19 -8.26
N LYS A 134 3.71 -11.08 -7.29
CA LYS A 134 4.15 -12.46 -7.54
C LYS A 134 3.17 -13.41 -6.87
N LEU A 135 2.84 -14.50 -7.59
CA LEU A 135 2.04 -15.57 -7.03
C LEU A 135 2.93 -16.41 -6.12
N ASN A 136 2.53 -16.55 -4.85
CA ASN A 136 3.30 -17.36 -3.91
C ASN A 136 2.90 -18.84 -3.99
N SER A 137 3.56 -19.69 -3.19
CA SER A 137 3.29 -21.14 -3.17
C SER A 137 1.87 -21.48 -2.72
N ASP A 138 1.20 -20.59 -2.00
CA ASP A 138 -0.18 -20.78 -1.53
C ASP A 138 -1.22 -20.32 -2.56
N GLY A 139 -0.78 -19.85 -3.73
CA GLY A 139 -1.67 -19.34 -4.76
C GLY A 139 -2.18 -17.92 -4.51
N GLU A 140 -1.51 -17.17 -3.65
CA GLU A 140 -1.88 -15.78 -3.32
C GLU A 140 -0.92 -14.79 -3.99
N LEU A 141 -1.46 -13.67 -4.43
CA LEU A 141 -0.64 -12.58 -4.97
C LEU A 141 -0.02 -11.78 -3.83
N ARG A 142 1.29 -11.56 -3.93
CA ARG A 142 2.05 -10.74 -2.98
C ARG A 142 2.75 -9.62 -3.73
N ILE A 143 2.80 -8.45 -3.13
CA ILE A 143 3.44 -7.27 -3.72
C ILE A 143 4.96 -7.42 -3.65
N ILE A 144 5.63 -7.26 -4.78
CA ILE A 144 7.09 -7.22 -4.89
C ILE A 144 7.59 -5.85 -5.35
N LEU A 145 6.69 -5.03 -5.91
CA LEU A 145 6.97 -3.65 -6.33
C LEU A 145 5.76 -2.79 -5.98
N HIS A 146 5.98 -1.67 -5.33
CA HIS A 146 4.94 -0.69 -5.06
C HIS A 146 5.56 0.71 -5.14
N GLY A 147 5.37 1.37 -6.27
CA GLY A 147 5.73 2.77 -6.46
C GLY A 147 4.48 3.63 -6.33
N SER A 148 4.52 4.63 -5.46
CA SER A 148 3.38 5.48 -5.17
C SER A 148 3.80 6.94 -5.20
N HIS A 149 3.12 7.76 -5.98
CA HIS A 149 3.54 9.11 -6.29
C HIS A 149 2.35 10.07 -6.37
N LEU A 150 2.52 11.28 -5.87
CA LEU A 150 1.57 12.34 -6.16
C LEU A 150 1.72 12.73 -7.63
N PRO A 151 0.61 13.08 -8.31
CA PRO A 151 0.69 13.52 -9.69
C PRO A 151 1.58 14.75 -9.83
N TYR A 152 2.29 14.85 -10.93
CA TYR A 152 3.04 16.07 -11.25
C TYR A 152 2.07 17.25 -11.28
N PRO A 153 2.36 18.35 -10.59
CA PRO A 153 1.40 19.47 -10.47
C PRO A 153 1.18 20.24 -11.79
N GLY A 154 1.99 19.96 -12.79
CA GLY A 154 1.91 20.62 -14.08
C GLY A 154 2.71 21.91 -14.12
N ALA A 155 2.61 22.58 -15.24
CA ALA A 155 3.31 23.84 -15.45
C ALA A 155 2.43 25.02 -15.04
#